data_ad2ea982f9357f10b3e7fdb499c66747
#
_entry.id   ad2ea982f9357f10b3e7fdb499c66747
#
_cell.length_a   1.000
_cell.length_b   1.000
_cell.length_c   1.000
_cell.angle_alpha   90.00
_cell.angle_beta   90.00
_cell.angle_gamma   90.00
#
_symmetry.space_group_name_H-M   'P 1'
#
loop_
_entity.id
_entity.type
_entity.pdbx_description
1 polymer ?
#
loop_
_entity_poly.entity_id
_entity_poly.type
_entity_poly.pdbx_seq_one_letter_code
_entity_poly.pdbx_strand_id
1 'polypeptide(L)'
;MRVLLLDLGLELRGGQRQVYYLARALARTPDMEPLVACPRTGKLAELLRDEGLPVLGLPGRSPANPLLLRWMGQRLRDFPPDIVHTHDANAATVGAFYKLLHSGTLLIHSRRVSYPLRRGLRSWKYRIADAAVGVSREIADGMIGAGIPASRVSAIHSGIDPSRYRPREARQDGGFLFQSIGAFTPQKGYSVLVRAMAELRKRSLPPWAVRIVGDGPLLDPIREEARTLGVDALLALPGRRDSVDMLPDCDALVVPSVDGEGSSGAIKEGWVTGVPVICSALASNQELVRGDENGLLAAVGDPVSLADAMARCLPDEGLRARLAEAGSRSVLEFTDTRMAEQYMDLYRRLMGKGTE
;
A
#
# COMPACT_ATOMS: atom_id res chain seq x y z
N MET A 1 18.57 -17.41 10.23
CA MET A 1 17.68 -17.65 9.06
C MET A 1 18.00 -16.61 8.01
N ARG A 2 18.43 -17.04 6.81
CA ARG A 2 18.80 -16.17 5.69
C ARG A 2 17.60 -15.90 4.80
N VAL A 3 17.19 -14.65 4.71
CA VAL A 3 15.99 -14.23 3.99
C VAL A 3 16.38 -13.32 2.82
N LEU A 4 16.16 -13.78 1.60
CA LEU A 4 16.31 -12.98 0.38
C LEU A 4 14.98 -12.31 0.06
N LEU A 5 14.89 -10.99 0.22
CA LEU A 5 13.77 -10.18 -0.23
C LEU A 5 14.02 -9.74 -1.68
N LEU A 6 13.13 -10.06 -2.61
CA LEU A 6 13.30 -9.78 -4.04
C LEU A 6 12.23 -8.84 -4.55
N ASP A 7 12.63 -7.67 -5.05
CA ASP A 7 11.77 -6.67 -5.69
C ASP A 7 12.46 -6.10 -6.94
N LEU A 8 11.74 -6.01 -8.04
CA LEU A 8 12.27 -5.54 -9.33
C LEU A 8 11.74 -4.16 -9.76
N GLY A 9 11.12 -3.42 -8.82
CA GLY A 9 10.68 -2.03 -9.04
C GLY A 9 11.84 -1.05 -9.08
N LEU A 10 11.73 -0.02 -9.94
CA LEU A 10 12.71 1.07 -10.00
C LEU A 10 12.34 2.24 -9.07
N GLU A 11 11.04 2.52 -8.95
CA GLU A 11 10.55 3.63 -8.15
C GLU A 11 10.31 3.20 -6.70
N LEU A 12 10.47 4.14 -5.78
CA LEU A 12 10.11 3.94 -4.38
C LEU A 12 8.61 4.26 -4.19
N ARG A 13 7.77 3.25 -4.41
CA ARG A 13 6.33 3.31 -4.17
C ARG A 13 5.95 2.56 -2.90
N GLY A 14 4.66 2.52 -2.55
CA GLY A 14 4.16 1.81 -1.38
C GLY A 14 4.69 0.37 -1.26
N GLY A 15 4.76 -0.39 -2.36
CA GLY A 15 5.29 -1.75 -2.37
C GLY A 15 6.76 -1.83 -1.94
N GLN A 16 7.63 -1.00 -2.51
CA GLN A 16 9.05 -0.95 -2.19
C GLN A 16 9.31 -0.46 -0.75
N ARG A 17 8.47 0.45 -0.25
CA ARG A 17 8.52 0.83 1.17
C ARG A 17 8.26 -0.35 2.11
N GLN A 18 7.34 -1.24 1.76
CA GLN A 18 7.09 -2.44 2.57
C GLN A 18 8.29 -3.38 2.60
N VAL A 19 9.04 -3.50 1.48
CA VAL A 19 10.30 -4.27 1.44
C VAL A 19 11.33 -3.64 2.37
N TYR A 20 11.47 -2.33 2.33
CA TYR A 20 12.36 -1.60 3.23
C TYR A 20 11.98 -1.80 4.71
N TYR A 21 10.70 -1.65 5.06
CA TYR A 21 10.25 -1.85 6.44
C TYR A 21 10.54 -3.27 6.95
N LEU A 22 10.25 -4.27 6.10
CA LEU A 22 10.52 -5.66 6.44
C LEU A 22 12.02 -5.91 6.57
N ALA A 23 12.84 -5.44 5.64
CA ALA A 23 14.29 -5.60 5.70
C ALA A 23 14.89 -4.95 6.97
N ARG A 24 14.43 -3.75 7.32
CA ARG A 24 14.83 -3.02 8.53
C ARG A 24 14.49 -3.80 9.80
N ALA A 25 13.29 -4.38 9.87
CA ALA A 25 12.85 -5.17 11.01
C ALA A 25 13.64 -6.48 11.14
N LEU A 26 13.83 -7.20 10.03
CA LEU A 26 14.63 -8.44 10.00
C LEU A 26 16.10 -8.19 10.43
N ALA A 27 16.71 -7.10 9.95
CA ALA A 27 18.10 -6.76 10.32
C ALA A 27 18.28 -6.45 11.82
N ARG A 28 17.20 -6.12 12.52
CA ARG A 28 17.19 -5.88 13.98
C ARG A 28 16.87 -7.15 14.80
N THR A 29 16.56 -8.25 14.13
CA THR A 29 16.13 -9.50 14.77
C THR A 29 17.32 -10.47 14.78
N PRO A 30 17.82 -10.91 15.94
CA PRO A 30 19.10 -11.63 16.06
C PRO A 30 19.20 -12.94 15.26
N ASP A 31 18.08 -13.64 15.05
CA ASP A 31 18.02 -14.91 14.33
C ASP A 31 17.71 -14.76 12.82
N MET A 32 17.70 -13.52 12.31
CA MET A 32 17.37 -13.20 10.92
C MET A 32 18.53 -12.49 10.23
N GLU A 33 18.88 -12.95 9.03
CA GLU A 33 19.87 -12.33 8.14
C GLU A 33 19.16 -11.92 6.83
N PRO A 34 18.67 -10.68 6.69
CA PRO A 34 18.07 -10.23 5.45
C PRO A 34 19.11 -9.83 4.41
N LEU A 35 18.79 -10.12 3.14
CA LEU A 35 19.46 -9.55 1.98
C LEU A 35 18.40 -9.09 0.99
N VAL A 36 18.45 -7.82 0.56
CA VAL A 36 17.48 -7.31 -0.43
C VAL A 36 18.11 -7.33 -1.81
N ALA A 37 17.53 -8.13 -2.72
CA ALA A 37 17.90 -8.13 -4.14
C ALA A 37 16.94 -7.23 -4.92
N CYS A 38 17.46 -6.12 -5.45
CA CYS A 38 16.69 -5.16 -6.23
C CYS A 38 17.58 -4.51 -7.31
N PRO A 39 16.99 -3.84 -8.35
CA PRO A 39 17.77 -3.16 -9.38
C PRO A 39 18.76 -2.16 -8.76
N ARG A 40 20.04 -2.26 -9.14
CA ARG A 40 21.11 -1.41 -8.58
C ARG A 40 20.90 0.08 -8.75
N THR A 41 20.12 0.47 -9.77
CA THR A 41 19.75 1.85 -10.11
C THR A 41 18.37 2.25 -9.59
N GLY A 42 17.69 1.36 -8.86
CA GLY A 42 16.38 1.61 -8.28
C GLY A 42 16.47 2.41 -6.97
N LYS A 43 15.46 3.22 -6.70
CA LYS A 43 15.38 4.05 -5.47
C LYS A 43 15.32 3.24 -4.17
N LEU A 44 14.86 1.98 -4.24
CA LEU A 44 14.93 1.08 -3.09
C LEU A 44 16.39 0.75 -2.74
N ALA A 45 17.24 0.48 -3.76
CA ALA A 45 18.66 0.18 -3.53
C ALA A 45 19.43 1.38 -2.95
N GLU A 46 19.07 2.59 -3.35
CA GLU A 46 19.59 3.85 -2.80
C GLU A 46 19.22 3.96 -1.31
N LEU A 47 17.93 3.91 -0.98
CA LEU A 47 17.44 3.96 0.40
C LEU A 47 18.10 2.90 1.31
N LEU A 48 18.21 1.66 0.83
CA LEU A 48 18.82 0.58 1.63
C LEU A 48 20.29 0.83 1.93
N ARG A 49 21.06 1.39 0.96
CA ARG A 49 22.47 1.74 1.19
C ARG A 49 22.63 2.90 2.17
N ASP A 50 21.79 3.92 2.05
CA ASP A 50 21.79 5.09 2.94
C ASP A 50 21.50 4.69 4.39
N GLU A 51 20.65 3.66 4.58
CA GLU A 51 20.31 3.10 5.89
C GLU A 51 21.28 1.98 6.36
N GLY A 52 22.32 1.68 5.60
CA GLY A 52 23.29 0.63 5.94
C GLY A 52 22.74 -0.80 5.90
N LEU A 53 21.61 -1.03 5.18
CA LEU A 53 20.99 -2.36 5.08
C LEU A 53 21.62 -3.20 3.96
N PRO A 54 21.72 -4.53 4.12
CA PRO A 54 22.31 -5.41 3.12
C PRO A 54 21.55 -5.40 1.80
N VAL A 55 22.21 -5.04 0.69
CA VAL A 55 21.61 -4.98 -0.63
C VAL A 55 22.44 -5.67 -1.71
N LEU A 56 21.80 -6.52 -2.50
CA LEU A 56 22.33 -7.13 -3.71
C LEU A 56 21.80 -6.37 -4.93
N GLY A 57 22.61 -5.47 -5.48
CA GLY A 57 22.22 -4.66 -6.64
C GLY A 57 22.17 -5.47 -7.94
N LEU A 58 20.99 -5.81 -8.41
CA LEU A 58 20.76 -6.58 -9.64
C LEU A 58 21.16 -5.78 -10.90
N PRO A 59 21.82 -6.42 -11.89
CA PRO A 59 22.21 -5.75 -13.14
C PRO A 59 21.05 -5.51 -14.11
N GLY A 60 19.89 -6.09 -13.85
CA GLY A 60 18.69 -6.00 -14.68
C GLY A 60 17.44 -6.41 -13.93
N ARG A 61 16.29 -6.26 -14.57
CA ARG A 61 14.96 -6.53 -13.99
C ARG A 61 14.05 -7.44 -14.84
N SER A 62 14.56 -7.94 -15.95
CA SER A 62 13.74 -8.79 -16.83
C SER A 62 13.67 -10.21 -16.26
N PRO A 63 12.47 -10.72 -15.93
CA PRO A 63 12.30 -12.09 -15.45
C PRO A 63 12.58 -13.15 -16.52
N ALA A 64 12.62 -12.77 -17.80
CA ALA A 64 12.92 -13.66 -18.91
C ALA A 64 14.44 -13.76 -19.20
N ASN A 65 15.30 -13.04 -18.49
CA ASN A 65 16.72 -13.06 -18.70
C ASN A 65 17.40 -14.20 -17.92
N PRO A 66 17.83 -15.31 -18.54
CA PRO A 66 18.47 -16.43 -17.85
C PRO A 66 19.83 -16.04 -17.23
N LEU A 67 20.50 -15.02 -17.79
CA LEU A 67 21.75 -14.51 -17.23
C LEU A 67 21.56 -13.89 -15.83
N LEU A 68 20.37 -13.34 -15.57
CA LEU A 68 20.04 -12.83 -14.24
C LEU A 68 20.01 -13.95 -13.20
N LEU A 69 19.38 -15.09 -13.51
CA LEU A 69 19.34 -16.25 -12.62
C LEU A 69 20.73 -16.85 -12.40
N ARG A 70 21.52 -16.97 -13.47
CA ARG A 70 22.91 -17.44 -13.37
C ARG A 70 23.75 -16.49 -12.51
N TRP A 71 23.62 -15.19 -12.72
CA TRP A 71 24.31 -14.16 -11.94
C TRP A 71 23.91 -14.21 -10.46
N MET A 72 22.60 -14.28 -10.17
CA MET A 72 22.09 -14.44 -8.81
C MET A 72 22.65 -15.69 -8.14
N GLY A 73 22.58 -16.86 -8.82
CA GLY A 73 23.11 -18.12 -8.28
C GLY A 73 24.61 -18.05 -7.96
N GLN A 74 25.40 -17.30 -8.73
CA GLN A 74 26.82 -17.08 -8.44
C GLN A 74 27.03 -16.19 -7.21
N ARG A 75 26.27 -15.10 -7.10
CA ARG A 75 26.39 -14.12 -5.99
C ARG A 75 25.82 -14.63 -4.67
N LEU A 76 24.84 -15.54 -4.73
CA LEU A 76 24.21 -16.13 -3.56
C LEU A 76 24.91 -17.40 -3.06
N ARG A 77 26.07 -17.79 -3.64
CA ARG A 77 26.85 -18.94 -3.14
C ARG A 77 27.29 -18.75 -1.69
N ASP A 78 27.72 -17.54 -1.33
CA ASP A 78 28.17 -17.20 0.01
C ASP A 78 27.01 -16.85 0.95
N PHE A 79 25.82 -16.65 0.39
CA PHE A 79 24.57 -16.38 1.08
C PHE A 79 23.44 -17.27 0.53
N PRO A 80 23.49 -18.61 0.71
CA PRO A 80 22.40 -19.47 0.29
C PRO A 80 21.15 -19.15 1.12
N PRO A 81 20.07 -18.60 0.51
CA PRO A 81 18.89 -18.20 1.27
C PRO A 81 18.08 -19.42 1.71
N ASP A 82 17.66 -19.45 2.96
CA ASP A 82 16.64 -20.38 3.45
C ASP A 82 15.27 -20.04 2.85
N ILE A 83 15.01 -18.74 2.70
CA ILE A 83 13.74 -18.20 2.18
C ILE A 83 14.03 -17.18 1.07
N VAL A 84 13.34 -17.30 -0.06
CA VAL A 84 13.19 -16.27 -1.08
C VAL A 84 11.78 -15.70 -0.98
N HIS A 85 11.66 -14.43 -0.61
CA HIS A 85 10.38 -13.72 -0.52
C HIS A 85 10.29 -12.62 -1.59
N THR A 86 9.32 -12.71 -2.48
CA THR A 86 9.15 -11.82 -3.62
C THR A 86 8.01 -10.84 -3.43
N HIS A 87 8.17 -9.60 -3.90
CA HIS A 87 7.27 -8.50 -3.60
C HIS A 87 6.57 -7.86 -4.81
N ASP A 88 6.91 -8.30 -6.03
CA ASP A 88 6.24 -7.88 -7.27
C ASP A 88 6.08 -9.05 -8.25
N ALA A 89 5.31 -8.84 -9.33
CA ALA A 89 4.98 -9.89 -10.29
C ALA A 89 6.19 -10.43 -11.09
N ASN A 90 7.20 -9.58 -11.36
CA ASN A 90 8.43 -9.97 -12.05
C ASN A 90 9.35 -10.73 -11.08
N ALA A 91 9.51 -10.21 -9.86
CA ALA A 91 10.21 -10.87 -8.78
C ALA A 91 9.64 -12.26 -8.50
N ALA A 92 8.30 -12.41 -8.49
CA ALA A 92 7.65 -13.71 -8.34
C ALA A 92 8.03 -14.71 -9.42
N THR A 93 8.26 -14.25 -10.66
CA THR A 93 8.71 -15.12 -11.75
C THR A 93 10.17 -15.54 -11.56
N VAL A 94 11.04 -14.60 -11.21
CA VAL A 94 12.46 -14.87 -10.92
C VAL A 94 12.60 -15.82 -9.72
N GLY A 95 11.87 -15.56 -8.63
CA GLY A 95 11.86 -16.41 -7.43
C GLY A 95 11.38 -17.82 -7.72
N ALA A 96 10.37 -17.97 -8.58
CA ALA A 96 9.87 -19.27 -9.02
C ALA A 96 10.92 -20.07 -9.78
N PHE A 97 11.64 -19.47 -10.72
CA PHE A 97 12.75 -20.13 -11.41
C PHE A 97 13.92 -20.41 -10.46
N TYR A 98 14.22 -19.51 -9.53
CA TYR A 98 15.24 -19.78 -8.52
C TYR A 98 14.90 -21.01 -7.68
N LYS A 99 13.65 -21.15 -7.20
CA LYS A 99 13.15 -22.33 -6.47
C LYS A 99 13.30 -23.62 -7.24
N LEU A 100 13.02 -23.60 -8.56
CA LEU A 100 13.17 -24.81 -9.42
C LEU A 100 14.63 -25.26 -9.52
N LEU A 101 15.59 -24.33 -9.43
CA LEU A 101 17.03 -24.63 -9.47
C LEU A 101 17.61 -24.94 -8.08
N HIS A 102 16.92 -24.52 -7.00
CA HIS A 102 17.39 -24.64 -5.62
C HIS A 102 16.22 -25.15 -4.74
N SER A 103 15.94 -26.45 -4.82
CA SER A 103 14.75 -27.07 -4.19
C SER A 103 14.68 -26.97 -2.68
N GLY A 104 15.84 -26.82 -2.00
CA GLY A 104 15.91 -26.63 -0.53
C GLY A 104 15.49 -25.25 -0.03
N THR A 105 15.38 -24.25 -0.92
CA THR A 105 14.96 -22.88 -0.54
C THR A 105 13.43 -22.78 -0.50
N LEU A 106 12.86 -22.19 0.55
CA LEU A 106 11.42 -21.87 0.59
C LEU A 106 11.11 -20.63 -0.24
N LEU A 107 9.98 -20.64 -0.94
CA LEU A 107 9.52 -19.54 -1.78
C LEU A 107 8.22 -18.95 -1.25
N ILE A 108 8.22 -17.65 -1.02
CA ILE A 108 7.04 -16.88 -0.60
C ILE A 108 6.75 -15.79 -1.61
N HIS A 109 5.49 -15.59 -1.95
CA HIS A 109 5.05 -14.49 -2.82
C HIS A 109 4.11 -13.56 -2.07
N SER A 110 4.46 -12.27 -1.95
CA SER A 110 3.53 -11.22 -1.56
C SER A 110 2.87 -10.59 -2.77
N ARG A 111 1.52 -10.63 -2.80
CA ARG A 111 0.71 -10.01 -3.83
C ARG A 111 0.06 -8.72 -3.30
N ARG A 112 0.35 -7.60 -3.98
CA ARG A 112 -0.03 -6.25 -3.54
C ARG A 112 -1.06 -5.57 -4.45
N VAL A 113 -1.61 -6.30 -5.42
CA VAL A 113 -2.55 -5.79 -6.42
C VAL A 113 -3.83 -6.62 -6.40
N SER A 114 -4.99 -5.95 -6.44
CA SER A 114 -6.32 -6.56 -6.41
C SER A 114 -6.76 -7.14 -7.77
N TYR A 115 -6.05 -6.82 -8.87
CA TYR A 115 -6.42 -7.40 -10.18
C TYR A 115 -6.56 -8.92 -10.10
N PRO A 116 -7.65 -9.51 -10.71
CA PRO A 116 -7.89 -10.93 -10.63
C PRO A 116 -6.69 -11.77 -11.10
N LEU A 117 -6.29 -12.73 -10.30
CA LEU A 117 -5.30 -13.72 -10.71
C LEU A 117 -5.99 -14.78 -11.55
N ARG A 118 -5.74 -14.76 -12.87
CA ARG A 118 -6.33 -15.76 -13.79
C ARG A 118 -5.70 -17.13 -13.57
N ARG A 119 -6.54 -18.17 -13.56
CA ARG A 119 -6.09 -19.58 -13.55
C ARG A 119 -5.23 -19.88 -14.79
N GLY A 120 -4.36 -20.88 -14.70
CA GLY A 120 -3.53 -21.34 -15.83
C GLY A 120 -2.07 -20.91 -15.72
N LEU A 121 -1.42 -20.63 -16.85
CA LEU A 121 0.01 -20.32 -16.93
C LEU A 121 0.43 -19.09 -16.09
N ARG A 122 -0.46 -18.12 -15.87
CA ARG A 122 -0.13 -16.93 -15.09
C ARG A 122 -0.09 -17.19 -13.57
N SER A 123 -0.76 -18.24 -13.09
CA SER A 123 -0.80 -18.59 -11.66
C SER A 123 0.22 -19.67 -11.27
N TRP A 124 0.95 -20.28 -12.21
CA TRP A 124 1.87 -21.40 -11.95
C TRP A 124 2.90 -21.05 -10.87
N LYS A 125 3.49 -19.87 -10.93
CA LYS A 125 4.50 -19.41 -9.99
C LYS A 125 4.00 -19.35 -8.55
N TYR A 126 2.71 -19.01 -8.36
CA TYR A 126 2.08 -19.02 -7.03
C TYR A 126 1.79 -20.43 -6.54
N ARG A 127 1.53 -21.38 -7.46
CA ARG A 127 1.26 -22.79 -7.09
C ARG A 127 2.50 -23.56 -6.65
N ILE A 128 3.68 -23.19 -7.15
CA ILE A 128 4.95 -23.80 -6.72
C ILE A 128 5.53 -23.12 -5.48
N ALA A 129 5.02 -21.97 -5.08
CA ALA A 129 5.42 -21.31 -3.85
C ALA A 129 4.98 -22.12 -2.61
N ASP A 130 5.80 -22.11 -1.58
CA ASP A 130 5.52 -22.73 -0.29
C ASP A 130 4.46 -21.93 0.48
N ALA A 131 4.43 -20.60 0.28
CA ALA A 131 3.36 -19.73 0.76
C ALA A 131 3.10 -18.56 -0.19
N ALA A 132 1.88 -18.03 -0.15
CA ALA A 132 1.47 -16.82 -0.83
C ALA A 132 0.73 -15.89 0.14
N VAL A 133 1.07 -14.61 0.10
CA VAL A 133 0.52 -13.60 1.02
C VAL A 133 -0.23 -12.54 0.22
N GLY A 134 -1.52 -12.35 0.49
CA GLY A 134 -2.29 -11.19 0.05
C GLY A 134 -2.12 -10.03 1.02
N VAL A 135 -1.96 -8.80 0.53
CA VAL A 135 -1.92 -7.64 1.42
C VAL A 135 -3.30 -7.20 1.92
N SER A 136 -4.34 -7.97 1.61
CA SER A 136 -5.69 -7.91 2.14
C SER A 136 -6.32 -9.31 2.08
N ARG A 137 -7.41 -9.54 2.79
CA ARG A 137 -8.21 -10.77 2.70
C ARG A 137 -8.80 -10.92 1.31
N GLU A 138 -9.30 -9.83 0.72
CA GLU A 138 -9.79 -9.80 -0.66
C GLU A 138 -8.76 -10.37 -1.65
N ILE A 139 -7.50 -9.96 -1.55
CA ILE A 139 -6.43 -10.47 -2.42
C ILE A 139 -6.10 -11.93 -2.10
N ALA A 140 -6.08 -12.31 -0.82
CA ALA A 140 -5.85 -13.69 -0.40
C ALA A 140 -6.95 -14.62 -0.93
N ASP A 141 -8.21 -14.25 -0.79
CA ASP A 141 -9.37 -14.99 -1.31
C ASP A 141 -9.35 -15.09 -2.83
N GLY A 142 -8.95 -14.00 -3.51
CA GLY A 142 -8.73 -14.00 -4.94
C GLY A 142 -7.64 -14.99 -5.40
N MET A 143 -6.58 -15.18 -4.61
CA MET A 143 -5.55 -16.19 -4.87
C MET A 143 -6.08 -17.61 -4.65
N ILE A 144 -6.85 -17.86 -3.59
CA ILE A 144 -7.52 -19.15 -3.35
C ILE A 144 -8.48 -19.45 -4.49
N GLY A 145 -9.29 -18.49 -4.91
CA GLY A 145 -10.19 -18.61 -6.07
C GLY A 145 -9.46 -18.91 -7.38
N ALA A 146 -8.20 -18.48 -7.52
CA ALA A 146 -7.34 -18.81 -8.66
C ALA A 146 -6.72 -20.21 -8.59
N GLY A 147 -7.01 -21.02 -7.54
CA GLY A 147 -6.58 -22.40 -7.37
C GLY A 147 -5.26 -22.56 -6.61
N ILE A 148 -4.87 -21.56 -5.78
CA ILE A 148 -3.78 -21.74 -4.82
C ILE A 148 -4.39 -22.39 -3.56
N PRO A 149 -3.78 -23.44 -3.00
CA PRO A 149 -4.31 -24.11 -1.81
C PRO A 149 -4.46 -23.13 -0.63
N ALA A 150 -5.65 -23.12 0.00
CA ALA A 150 -5.94 -22.22 1.12
C ALA A 150 -4.94 -22.36 2.28
N SER A 151 -4.42 -23.58 2.51
CA SER A 151 -3.38 -23.85 3.53
C SER A 151 -2.04 -23.14 3.28
N ARG A 152 -1.81 -22.65 2.05
CA ARG A 152 -0.61 -21.89 1.68
C ARG A 152 -0.86 -20.39 1.54
N VAL A 153 -2.10 -19.93 1.71
CA VAL A 153 -2.47 -18.52 1.54
C VAL A 153 -2.74 -17.89 2.90
N SER A 154 -2.20 -16.70 3.10
CA SER A 154 -2.50 -15.85 4.27
C SER A 154 -2.68 -14.40 3.84
N ALA A 155 -3.33 -13.61 4.71
CA ALA A 155 -3.42 -12.17 4.55
C ALA A 155 -2.50 -11.49 5.58
N ILE A 156 -1.61 -10.61 5.11
CA ILE A 156 -0.76 -9.75 5.96
C ILE A 156 -0.83 -8.35 5.38
N HIS A 157 -1.48 -7.44 6.09
CA HIS A 157 -1.65 -6.07 5.64
C HIS A 157 -0.32 -5.33 5.52
N SER A 158 -0.25 -4.39 4.57
CA SER A 158 0.89 -3.46 4.46
C SER A 158 1.01 -2.63 5.72
N GLY A 159 2.24 -2.44 6.20
CA GLY A 159 2.54 -1.64 7.38
C GLY A 159 2.75 -0.17 7.08
N ILE A 160 2.62 0.66 8.12
CA ILE A 160 3.02 2.06 8.11
C ILE A 160 4.02 2.30 9.25
N ASP A 161 5.03 3.13 9.02
CA ASP A 161 5.95 3.60 10.06
C ASP A 161 5.40 4.87 10.71
N PRO A 162 4.85 4.81 11.93
CA PRO A 162 4.23 5.97 12.57
C PRO A 162 5.23 7.10 12.85
N SER A 163 6.50 6.78 13.05
CA SER A 163 7.54 7.76 13.39
C SER A 163 7.81 8.78 12.28
N ARG A 164 7.38 8.50 11.06
CA ARG A 164 7.53 9.38 9.92
C ARG A 164 6.52 10.52 9.87
N TYR A 165 5.44 10.42 10.62
CA TYR A 165 4.29 11.33 10.51
C TYR A 165 4.21 12.23 11.73
N ARG A 166 3.81 13.49 11.49
CA ARG A 166 3.49 14.45 12.55
C ARG A 166 1.97 14.44 12.79
N PRO A 167 1.53 14.68 14.02
CA PRO A 167 0.11 14.90 14.31
C PRO A 167 -0.46 16.05 13.47
N ARG A 168 -1.77 15.97 13.19
CA ARG A 168 -2.51 17.04 12.55
C ARG A 168 -2.37 18.36 13.34
N GLU A 169 -2.20 19.44 12.59
CA GLU A 169 -2.17 20.81 13.13
C GLU A 169 -3.51 21.50 12.89
N ALA A 170 -3.97 22.30 13.86
CA ALA A 170 -5.20 23.07 13.68
C ALA A 170 -4.98 24.18 12.65
N ARG A 171 -5.84 24.25 11.63
CA ARG A 171 -5.78 25.28 10.60
C ARG A 171 -6.29 26.62 11.16
N GLN A 172 -5.63 27.72 10.77
CA GLN A 172 -5.96 29.08 11.23
C GLN A 172 -6.70 29.90 10.17
N ASP A 173 -6.80 29.39 8.93
CA ASP A 173 -7.35 30.14 7.77
C ASP A 173 -8.88 30.08 7.64
N GLY A 174 -9.59 29.47 8.59
CA GLY A 174 -11.04 29.49 8.72
C GLY A 174 -11.82 28.65 7.70
N GLY A 175 -11.16 27.98 6.75
CA GLY A 175 -11.77 27.08 5.76
C GLY A 175 -11.52 25.62 6.07
N PHE A 176 -12.42 24.73 5.65
CA PHE A 176 -12.24 23.29 5.78
C PHE A 176 -11.52 22.71 4.56
N LEU A 177 -10.43 21.97 4.77
CA LEU A 177 -9.65 21.37 3.71
C LEU A 177 -9.80 19.85 3.69
N PHE A 178 -10.49 19.34 2.68
CA PHE A 178 -10.41 17.94 2.30
C PHE A 178 -9.13 17.68 1.51
N GLN A 179 -8.46 16.60 1.78
CA GLN A 179 -7.29 16.20 1.01
C GLN A 179 -7.45 14.79 0.47
N SER A 180 -6.90 14.55 -0.72
CA SER A 180 -6.69 13.20 -1.27
C SER A 180 -5.26 13.07 -1.75
N ILE A 181 -4.68 11.85 -1.65
CA ILE A 181 -3.29 11.58 -2.00
C ILE A 181 -3.20 10.32 -2.85
N GLY A 182 -2.52 10.41 -3.99
CA GLY A 182 -2.24 9.25 -4.83
C GLY A 182 -1.96 9.60 -6.28
N ALA A 183 -1.58 8.59 -7.07
CA ALA A 183 -1.35 8.77 -8.50
C ALA A 183 -2.66 9.07 -9.24
N PHE A 184 -2.61 9.96 -10.23
CA PHE A 184 -3.76 10.28 -11.09
C PHE A 184 -3.99 9.17 -12.12
N THR A 185 -4.56 8.06 -11.64
CA THR A 185 -4.92 6.86 -12.41
C THR A 185 -6.40 6.53 -12.24
N PRO A 186 -7.03 5.78 -13.16
CA PRO A 186 -8.47 5.48 -13.10
C PRO A 186 -8.91 4.89 -11.76
N GLN A 187 -8.10 4.03 -11.16
CA GLN A 187 -8.43 3.32 -9.90
C GLN A 187 -8.63 4.26 -8.72
N LYS A 188 -7.98 5.44 -8.74
CA LYS A 188 -8.03 6.40 -7.62
C LYS A 188 -9.32 7.22 -7.55
N GLY A 189 -10.17 7.15 -8.58
CA GLY A 189 -11.52 7.69 -8.53
C GLY A 189 -11.61 9.22 -8.40
N TYR A 190 -10.60 9.99 -8.84
CA TYR A 190 -10.62 11.44 -8.70
C TYR A 190 -11.73 12.12 -9.50
N SER A 191 -12.22 11.50 -10.60
CA SER A 191 -13.44 11.95 -11.27
C SER A 191 -14.67 11.85 -10.36
N VAL A 192 -14.78 10.78 -9.55
CA VAL A 192 -15.85 10.65 -8.55
C VAL A 192 -15.74 11.76 -7.50
N LEU A 193 -14.53 12.09 -7.04
CA LEU A 193 -14.32 13.17 -6.07
C LEU A 193 -14.70 14.53 -6.65
N VAL A 194 -14.31 14.85 -7.89
CA VAL A 194 -14.66 16.13 -8.54
C VAL A 194 -16.16 16.25 -8.75
N ARG A 195 -16.85 15.17 -9.12
CA ARG A 195 -18.33 15.15 -9.19
C ARG A 195 -18.97 15.28 -7.81
N ALA A 196 -18.38 14.65 -6.78
CA ALA A 196 -18.84 14.83 -5.40
C ALA A 196 -18.68 16.28 -4.92
N MET A 197 -17.63 17.00 -5.33
CA MET A 197 -17.50 18.44 -5.10
C MET A 197 -18.63 19.24 -5.71
N ALA A 198 -19.05 18.90 -6.93
CA ALA A 198 -20.19 19.55 -7.60
C ALA A 198 -21.52 19.30 -6.85
N GLU A 199 -21.72 18.09 -6.32
CA GLU A 199 -22.88 17.79 -5.45
C GLU A 199 -22.80 18.51 -4.11
N LEU A 200 -21.61 18.57 -3.50
CA LEU A 200 -21.37 19.24 -2.22
C LEU A 200 -21.62 20.75 -2.31
N ARG A 201 -21.24 21.38 -3.43
CA ARG A 201 -21.42 22.82 -3.69
C ARG A 201 -22.88 23.25 -3.72
N LYS A 202 -23.82 22.34 -4.03
CA LYS A 202 -25.28 22.63 -4.03
C LYS A 202 -25.84 22.81 -2.62
N ARG A 203 -25.05 22.49 -1.59
CA ARG A 203 -25.50 22.46 -0.18
C ARG A 203 -25.07 23.72 0.54
N SER A 204 -25.86 24.14 1.54
CA SER A 204 -25.50 25.25 2.44
C SER A 204 -24.55 24.72 3.51
N LEU A 205 -23.25 24.88 3.30
CA LEU A 205 -22.16 24.39 4.16
C LEU A 205 -21.17 25.51 4.44
N PRO A 206 -20.41 25.43 5.54
CA PRO A 206 -19.27 26.32 5.79
C PRO A 206 -18.26 26.28 4.64
N PRO A 207 -17.37 27.28 4.48
CA PRO A 207 -16.36 27.31 3.43
C PRO A 207 -15.46 26.07 3.43
N TRP A 208 -15.23 25.50 2.26
CA TRP A 208 -14.41 24.31 2.09
C TRP A 208 -13.63 24.34 0.79
N ALA A 209 -12.56 23.56 0.73
CA ALA A 209 -11.77 23.30 -0.46
C ALA A 209 -11.32 21.83 -0.50
N VAL A 210 -10.86 21.39 -1.67
CA VAL A 210 -10.26 20.06 -1.88
C VAL A 210 -8.85 20.22 -2.43
N ARG A 211 -7.91 19.47 -1.88
CA ARG A 211 -6.55 19.36 -2.38
C ARG A 211 -6.25 17.92 -2.80
N ILE A 212 -5.86 17.70 -4.05
CA ILE A 212 -5.44 16.37 -4.52
C ILE A 212 -3.94 16.40 -4.78
N VAL A 213 -3.19 15.66 -3.97
CA VAL A 213 -1.72 15.58 -4.01
C VAL A 213 -1.32 14.34 -4.82
N GLY A 214 -0.58 14.56 -5.89
CA GLY A 214 -0.11 13.48 -6.75
C GLY A 214 0.17 13.92 -8.16
N ASP A 215 0.48 12.94 -9.00
CA ASP A 215 0.75 13.13 -10.41
C ASP A 215 0.32 11.89 -11.20
N GLY A 216 0.12 12.02 -12.49
CA GLY A 216 -0.23 10.91 -13.37
C GLY A 216 -1.03 11.32 -14.60
N PRO A 217 -1.36 10.34 -15.47
CA PRO A 217 -1.94 10.63 -16.79
C PRO A 217 -3.32 11.28 -16.76
N LEU A 218 -4.05 11.20 -15.64
CA LEU A 218 -5.38 11.81 -15.51
C LEU A 218 -5.36 13.21 -14.86
N LEU A 219 -4.21 13.81 -14.54
CA LEU A 219 -4.14 15.11 -13.88
C LEU A 219 -4.85 16.20 -14.70
N ASP A 220 -4.53 16.33 -15.99
CA ASP A 220 -5.15 17.33 -16.88
C ASP A 220 -6.64 17.02 -17.19
N PRO A 221 -7.04 15.76 -17.48
CA PRO A 221 -8.46 15.39 -17.54
C PRO A 221 -9.26 15.78 -16.30
N ILE A 222 -8.73 15.54 -15.10
CA ILE A 222 -9.41 15.89 -13.84
C ILE A 222 -9.52 17.41 -13.66
N ARG A 223 -8.51 18.17 -14.05
CA ARG A 223 -8.56 19.65 -14.04
C ARG A 223 -9.66 20.17 -14.96
N GLU A 224 -9.76 19.61 -16.16
CA GLU A 224 -10.79 20.01 -17.13
C GLU A 224 -12.21 19.60 -16.68
N GLU A 225 -12.38 18.42 -16.09
CA GLU A 225 -13.65 18.00 -15.50
C GLU A 225 -14.07 18.98 -14.38
N ALA A 226 -13.14 19.42 -13.53
CA ALA A 226 -13.41 20.39 -12.47
C ALA A 226 -13.91 21.74 -13.03
N ARG A 227 -13.30 22.23 -14.12
CA ARG A 227 -13.72 23.45 -14.82
C ARG A 227 -15.12 23.31 -15.40
N THR A 228 -15.37 22.21 -16.10
CA THR A 228 -16.65 21.92 -16.71
C THR A 228 -17.79 21.89 -15.68
N LEU A 229 -17.49 21.37 -14.48
CA LEU A 229 -18.43 21.30 -13.35
C LEU A 229 -18.44 22.59 -12.50
N GLY A 230 -17.60 23.57 -12.81
CA GLY A 230 -17.51 24.86 -12.13
C GLY A 230 -17.00 24.76 -10.69
N VAL A 231 -16.17 23.76 -10.37
CA VAL A 231 -15.61 23.55 -9.02
C VAL A 231 -14.07 23.74 -8.98
N ASP A 232 -13.47 24.18 -10.06
CA ASP A 232 -12.02 24.39 -10.19
C ASP A 232 -11.46 25.41 -9.20
N ALA A 233 -12.23 26.45 -8.85
CA ALA A 233 -11.84 27.42 -7.81
C ALA A 233 -11.75 26.82 -6.39
N LEU A 234 -12.37 25.67 -6.16
CA LEU A 234 -12.35 24.93 -4.89
C LEU A 234 -11.31 23.79 -4.91
N LEU A 235 -10.59 23.58 -6.02
CA LEU A 235 -9.69 22.46 -6.23
C LEU A 235 -8.22 22.91 -6.36
N ALA A 236 -7.37 22.44 -5.46
CA ALA A 236 -5.92 22.63 -5.55
C ALA A 236 -5.23 21.35 -6.03
N LEU A 237 -4.36 21.47 -7.03
CA LEU A 237 -3.57 20.38 -7.62
C LEU A 237 -2.06 20.73 -7.55
N PRO A 238 -1.42 20.57 -6.39
CA PRO A 238 -0.02 21.00 -6.17
C PRO A 238 1.02 20.08 -6.83
N GLY A 239 0.58 19.03 -7.54
CA GLY A 239 1.45 17.99 -8.08
C GLY A 239 1.94 17.01 -7.01
N ARG A 240 3.03 16.30 -7.33
CA ARG A 240 3.61 15.31 -6.42
C ARG A 240 4.30 15.98 -5.23
N ARG A 241 3.88 15.62 -4.01
CA ARG A 241 4.49 16.03 -2.72
C ARG A 241 4.54 14.79 -1.81
N ASP A 242 5.37 14.83 -0.75
CA ASP A 242 5.32 13.75 0.26
C ASP A 242 4.05 13.95 1.12
N SER A 243 3.38 12.83 1.42
CA SER A 243 2.20 12.81 2.29
C SER A 243 2.50 13.29 3.71
N VAL A 244 3.72 13.02 4.19
CA VAL A 244 4.21 13.45 5.50
C VAL A 244 4.12 14.97 5.68
N ASP A 245 4.41 15.73 4.63
CA ASP A 245 4.38 17.20 4.67
C ASP A 245 2.98 17.77 4.48
N MET A 246 2.12 17.02 3.79
CA MET A 246 0.83 17.53 3.33
C MET A 246 -0.35 17.17 4.22
N LEU A 247 -0.26 16.06 4.98
CA LEU A 247 -1.37 15.59 5.81
C LEU A 247 -1.59 16.41 7.09
N PRO A 248 -0.56 16.94 7.77
CA PRO A 248 -0.77 17.64 9.04
C PRO A 248 -1.68 18.86 8.95
N ASP A 249 -1.77 19.51 7.78
CA ASP A 249 -2.56 20.71 7.55
C ASP A 249 -3.90 20.48 6.82
N CYS A 250 -4.42 19.26 6.77
CA CYS A 250 -5.75 18.99 6.26
C CYS A 250 -6.74 18.60 7.36
N ASP A 251 -8.04 18.81 7.10
CA ASP A 251 -9.10 18.58 8.07
C ASP A 251 -9.75 17.21 7.95
N ALA A 252 -9.76 16.64 6.75
CA ALA A 252 -10.20 15.27 6.48
C ALA A 252 -9.49 14.71 5.24
N LEU A 253 -9.17 13.43 5.28
CA LEU A 253 -8.63 12.69 4.15
C LEU A 253 -9.74 11.95 3.39
N VAL A 254 -9.78 12.12 2.07
CA VAL A 254 -10.73 11.44 1.18
C VAL A 254 -10.00 10.44 0.31
N VAL A 255 -10.43 9.18 0.32
CA VAL A 255 -9.87 8.09 -0.49
C VAL A 255 -10.97 7.54 -1.40
N PRO A 256 -11.22 8.19 -2.57
CA PRO A 256 -12.37 7.91 -3.42
C PRO A 256 -12.13 6.77 -4.41
N SER A 257 -11.19 5.88 -4.13
CA SER A 257 -10.76 4.81 -5.04
C SER A 257 -11.95 3.96 -5.49
N VAL A 258 -11.96 3.61 -6.78
CA VAL A 258 -13.02 2.79 -7.39
C VAL A 258 -12.60 1.36 -7.67
N ASP A 259 -11.28 1.09 -7.62
CA ASP A 259 -10.68 -0.24 -7.82
C ASP A 259 -9.21 -0.22 -7.35
N GLY A 260 -8.57 -1.39 -7.36
CA GLY A 260 -7.10 -1.52 -7.29
C GLY A 260 -6.45 -1.29 -5.94
N GLU A 261 -7.20 -1.03 -4.88
CA GLU A 261 -6.63 -0.93 -3.53
C GLU A 261 -6.27 -2.32 -2.99
N GLY A 262 -5.01 -2.50 -2.64
CA GLY A 262 -4.58 -3.73 -1.97
C GLY A 262 -4.73 -3.64 -0.45
N SER A 263 -4.13 -2.61 0.14
CA SER A 263 -4.20 -2.27 1.57
C SER A 263 -3.83 -0.80 1.67
N SER A 264 -4.85 0.06 1.65
CA SER A 264 -4.67 1.49 1.43
C SER A 264 -3.68 2.14 2.42
N GLY A 265 -2.55 2.61 1.87
CA GLY A 265 -1.57 3.39 2.64
C GLY A 265 -2.15 4.73 3.08
N ALA A 266 -2.91 5.40 2.21
CA ALA A 266 -3.49 6.71 2.49
C ALA A 266 -4.42 6.68 3.71
N ILE A 267 -5.25 5.64 3.87
CA ILE A 267 -6.10 5.48 5.07
C ILE A 267 -5.24 5.45 6.34
N LYS A 268 -4.18 4.64 6.33
CA LYS A 268 -3.26 4.51 7.47
C LYS A 268 -2.48 5.80 7.73
N GLU A 269 -2.09 6.51 6.66
CA GLU A 269 -1.43 7.81 6.75
C GLU A 269 -2.34 8.86 7.40
N GLY A 270 -3.63 8.90 7.02
CA GLY A 270 -4.63 9.74 7.69
C GLY A 270 -4.77 9.40 9.17
N TRP A 271 -4.89 8.12 9.50
CA TRP A 271 -5.05 7.67 10.89
C TRP A 271 -3.84 7.98 11.77
N VAL A 272 -2.62 7.74 11.28
CA VAL A 272 -1.40 8.01 12.06
C VAL A 272 -1.17 9.52 12.27
N THR A 273 -1.67 10.34 11.35
CA THR A 273 -1.63 11.81 11.47
C THR A 273 -2.77 12.36 12.35
N GLY A 274 -3.75 11.52 12.72
CA GLY A 274 -4.92 11.95 13.47
C GLY A 274 -5.95 12.70 12.61
N VAL A 275 -5.99 12.42 11.32
CA VAL A 275 -6.93 13.00 10.36
C VAL A 275 -8.11 12.04 10.15
N PRO A 276 -9.38 12.48 10.28
CA PRO A 276 -10.52 11.65 9.98
C PRO A 276 -10.54 11.24 8.51
N VAL A 277 -10.90 9.98 8.25
CA VAL A 277 -10.84 9.37 6.92
C VAL A 277 -12.25 9.16 6.37
N ILE A 278 -12.46 9.54 5.12
CA ILE A 278 -13.62 9.22 4.30
C ILE A 278 -13.13 8.38 3.14
N CYS A 279 -13.67 7.17 2.94
CA CYS A 279 -13.23 6.33 1.82
C CYS A 279 -14.39 5.60 1.15
N SER A 280 -14.16 5.17 -0.10
CA SER A 280 -15.09 4.28 -0.80
C SER A 280 -15.10 2.89 -0.15
N ALA A 281 -16.27 2.24 -0.12
CA ALA A 281 -16.52 0.94 0.49
C ALA A 281 -16.01 -0.23 -0.39
N LEU A 282 -14.76 -0.12 -0.89
CA LEU A 282 -14.07 -1.27 -1.48
C LEU A 282 -13.84 -2.35 -0.42
N ALA A 283 -13.89 -3.63 -0.80
CA ALA A 283 -13.72 -4.74 0.14
C ALA A 283 -12.43 -4.60 0.97
N SER A 284 -11.30 -4.25 0.33
CA SER A 284 -10.03 -4.00 1.01
C SER A 284 -10.03 -2.78 1.94
N ASN A 285 -10.83 -1.75 1.64
CA ASN A 285 -10.98 -0.60 2.54
C ASN A 285 -11.85 -0.97 3.75
N GLN A 286 -12.88 -1.79 3.57
CA GLN A 286 -13.74 -2.28 4.66
C GLN A 286 -13.02 -3.23 5.63
N GLU A 287 -11.88 -3.80 5.22
CA GLU A 287 -11.00 -4.52 6.14
C GLU A 287 -10.29 -3.58 7.14
N LEU A 288 -10.13 -2.31 6.77
CA LEU A 288 -9.50 -1.27 7.59
C LEU A 288 -10.55 -0.41 8.29
N VAL A 289 -11.52 0.11 7.52
CA VAL A 289 -12.50 1.11 7.96
C VAL A 289 -13.82 0.46 8.32
N ARG A 290 -14.21 0.59 9.57
CA ARG A 290 -15.56 0.31 10.07
C ARG A 290 -16.37 1.61 10.03
N GLY A 291 -17.40 1.63 9.19
CA GLY A 291 -18.22 2.82 8.97
C GLY A 291 -18.77 3.42 10.26
N ASP A 292 -18.71 4.75 10.40
CA ASP A 292 -19.12 5.55 11.55
C ASP A 292 -18.34 5.28 12.86
N GLU A 293 -17.38 4.34 12.85
CA GLU A 293 -16.54 4.01 14.01
C GLU A 293 -15.15 4.67 13.88
N ASN A 294 -14.36 4.30 12.85
CA ASN A 294 -12.99 4.79 12.63
C ASN A 294 -12.79 5.49 11.28
N GLY A 295 -13.88 5.74 10.55
CA GLY A 295 -13.92 6.45 9.29
C GLY A 295 -15.34 6.48 8.72
N LEU A 296 -15.55 7.22 7.64
CA LEU A 296 -16.82 7.24 6.90
C LEU A 296 -16.68 6.45 5.59
N LEU A 297 -17.70 5.68 5.26
CA LEU A 297 -17.76 4.91 4.02
C LEU A 297 -18.74 5.55 3.03
N ALA A 298 -18.32 5.65 1.77
CA ALA A 298 -19.16 6.05 0.65
C ALA A 298 -19.31 4.87 -0.33
N ALA A 299 -20.43 4.76 -1.02
CA ALA A 299 -20.61 3.76 -2.06
C ALA A 299 -19.56 3.93 -3.18
N VAL A 300 -19.03 2.80 -3.67
CA VAL A 300 -17.97 2.81 -4.68
C VAL A 300 -18.46 3.43 -5.98
N GLY A 301 -17.74 4.45 -6.46
CA GLY A 301 -18.05 5.12 -7.72
C GLY A 301 -19.27 6.05 -7.68
N ASP A 302 -19.85 6.27 -6.49
CA ASP A 302 -21.04 7.13 -6.31
C ASP A 302 -20.64 8.52 -5.77
N PRO A 303 -20.70 9.58 -6.60
CA PRO A 303 -20.34 10.92 -6.18
C PRO A 303 -21.33 11.53 -5.18
N VAL A 304 -22.62 11.12 -5.20
CA VAL A 304 -23.63 11.62 -4.25
C VAL A 304 -23.35 11.04 -2.87
N SER A 305 -23.15 9.73 -2.77
CA SER A 305 -22.77 9.06 -1.51
C SER A 305 -21.48 9.64 -0.92
N LEU A 306 -20.48 9.95 -1.78
CA LEU A 306 -19.24 10.58 -1.32
C LEU A 306 -19.49 11.99 -0.81
N ALA A 307 -20.31 12.79 -1.51
CA ALA A 307 -20.70 14.13 -1.08
C ALA A 307 -21.48 14.10 0.25
N ASP A 308 -22.34 13.09 0.47
CA ASP A 308 -23.06 12.90 1.75
C ASP A 308 -22.09 12.66 2.91
N ALA A 309 -21.10 11.79 2.73
CA ALA A 309 -20.10 11.52 3.74
C ALA A 309 -19.21 12.78 4.04
N MET A 310 -18.83 13.53 3.00
CA MET A 310 -18.11 14.79 3.13
C MET A 310 -18.95 15.85 3.86
N ALA A 311 -20.25 15.98 3.52
CA ALA A 311 -21.16 16.92 4.15
C ALA A 311 -21.43 16.63 5.63
N ARG A 312 -21.43 15.36 6.02
CA ARG A 312 -21.51 14.93 7.44
C ARG A 312 -20.27 15.29 8.22
N CYS A 313 -19.11 15.08 7.61
CA CYS A 313 -17.80 15.31 8.25
C CYS A 313 -17.51 16.79 8.47
N LEU A 314 -17.91 17.67 7.53
CA LEU A 314 -17.49 19.07 7.48
C LEU A 314 -17.97 19.88 8.68
N PRO A 315 -19.27 19.96 9.04
CA PRO A 315 -19.77 20.79 10.14
C PRO A 315 -19.61 20.14 11.52
N ASP A 316 -19.44 18.82 11.61
CA ASP A 316 -19.49 18.08 12.89
C ASP A 316 -18.08 17.82 13.45
N GLU A 317 -17.62 18.74 14.30
CA GLU A 317 -16.32 18.61 14.97
C GLU A 317 -16.26 17.39 15.92
N GLY A 318 -17.37 17.10 16.60
CA GLY A 318 -17.47 15.94 17.50
C GLY A 318 -17.31 14.61 16.73
N LEU A 319 -17.94 14.51 15.57
CA LEU A 319 -17.76 13.36 14.68
C LEU A 319 -16.30 13.23 14.25
N ARG A 320 -15.69 14.33 13.78
CA ARG A 320 -14.30 14.32 13.33
C ARG A 320 -13.34 13.88 14.44
N ALA A 321 -13.52 14.39 15.66
CA ALA A 321 -12.67 14.03 16.80
C ALA A 321 -12.79 12.53 17.14
N ARG A 322 -14.01 11.99 17.18
CA ARG A 322 -14.24 10.56 17.43
C ARG A 322 -13.61 9.66 16.36
N LEU A 323 -13.80 10.01 15.07
CA LEU A 323 -13.26 9.24 13.95
C LEU A 323 -11.72 9.27 13.94
N ALA A 324 -11.12 10.44 14.20
CA ALA A 324 -9.67 10.60 14.27
C ALA A 324 -9.07 9.79 15.41
N GLU A 325 -9.66 9.86 16.62
CA GLU A 325 -9.21 9.10 17.78
C GLU A 325 -9.32 7.57 17.54
N ALA A 326 -10.46 7.11 17.02
CA ALA A 326 -10.65 5.69 16.72
C ALA A 326 -9.72 5.22 15.59
N GLY A 327 -9.48 6.05 14.58
CA GLY A 327 -8.50 5.80 13.52
C GLY A 327 -7.08 5.67 14.07
N SER A 328 -6.66 6.58 14.96
CA SER A 328 -5.35 6.54 15.62
C SER A 328 -5.15 5.30 16.49
N ARG A 329 -6.21 4.75 17.08
CA ARG A 329 -6.14 3.43 17.75
C ARG A 329 -6.06 2.29 16.73
N SER A 330 -6.84 2.35 15.67
CA SER A 330 -6.88 1.29 14.65
C SER A 330 -5.57 1.14 13.91
N VAL A 331 -4.82 2.22 13.66
CA VAL A 331 -3.55 2.15 12.91
C VAL A 331 -2.47 1.34 13.63
N LEU A 332 -2.57 1.17 14.95
CA LEU A 332 -1.60 0.38 15.75
C LEU A 332 -1.56 -1.09 15.33
N GLU A 333 -2.63 -1.61 14.74
CA GLU A 333 -2.67 -2.98 14.19
C GLU A 333 -1.98 -3.09 12.82
N PHE A 334 -1.69 -1.95 12.18
CA PHE A 334 -1.14 -1.87 10.84
C PHE A 334 0.23 -1.19 10.80
N THR A 335 0.99 -1.22 11.89
CA THR A 335 2.36 -0.69 11.90
C THR A 335 3.30 -1.58 11.09
N ASP A 336 4.41 -1.00 10.62
CA ASP A 336 5.48 -1.74 9.96
C ASP A 336 6.08 -2.83 10.86
N THR A 337 6.15 -2.59 12.17
CA THR A 337 6.57 -3.58 13.16
C THR A 337 5.60 -4.76 13.22
N ARG A 338 4.29 -4.51 13.32
CA ARG A 338 3.28 -5.59 13.32
C ARG A 338 3.27 -6.39 12.02
N MET A 339 3.40 -5.71 10.89
CA MET A 339 3.55 -6.40 9.61
C MET A 339 4.78 -7.32 9.60
N ALA A 340 5.92 -6.82 10.07
CA ALA A 340 7.16 -7.59 10.10
C ALA A 340 7.06 -8.80 11.05
N GLU A 341 6.46 -8.66 12.24
CA GLU A 341 6.18 -9.74 13.17
C GLU A 341 5.39 -10.86 12.49
N GLN A 342 4.30 -10.52 11.78
CA GLN A 342 3.48 -11.51 11.07
C GLN A 342 4.27 -12.26 9.97
N TYR A 343 5.17 -11.57 9.26
CA TYR A 343 6.05 -12.21 8.28
C TYR A 343 7.08 -13.11 8.97
N MET A 344 7.69 -12.68 10.05
CA MET A 344 8.64 -13.50 10.82
C MET A 344 7.99 -14.76 11.38
N ASP A 345 6.76 -14.67 11.87
CA ASP A 345 5.98 -15.84 12.31
C ASP A 345 5.67 -16.79 11.16
N LEU A 346 5.32 -16.25 9.97
CA LEU A 346 5.16 -17.08 8.78
C LEU A 346 6.46 -17.80 8.42
N TYR A 347 7.60 -17.11 8.44
CA TYR A 347 8.91 -17.70 8.14
C TYR A 347 9.26 -18.82 9.12
N ARG A 348 9.09 -18.59 10.42
CA ARG A 348 9.35 -19.59 11.46
C ARG A 348 8.48 -20.82 11.30
N ARG A 349 7.18 -20.66 11.05
CA ARG A 349 6.25 -21.78 10.78
C ARG A 349 6.69 -22.61 9.58
N LEU A 350 7.07 -21.96 8.46
CA LEU A 350 7.50 -22.67 7.26
C LEU A 350 8.82 -23.44 7.45
N MET A 351 9.71 -22.93 8.29
CA MET A 351 10.97 -23.59 8.63
C MET A 351 10.82 -24.70 9.67
N GLY A 352 9.60 -25.04 10.10
CA GLY A 352 9.36 -26.01 11.17
C GLY A 352 9.81 -25.53 12.56
N LYS A 353 10.05 -24.22 12.70
CA LYS A 353 10.40 -23.55 13.96
C LYS A 353 9.19 -22.80 14.52
N GLY A 354 7.99 -23.37 14.38
CA GLY A 354 6.77 -22.80 14.94
C GLY A 354 6.87 -22.78 16.47
N THR A 355 6.41 -21.69 17.07
CA THR A 355 6.27 -21.56 18.53
C THR A 355 5.51 -22.76 19.12
N GLU A 356 6.17 -23.51 19.99
CA GLU A 356 5.52 -24.31 21.03
C GLU A 356 4.72 -23.39 21.97
#